data_d469f4c21818debbfee0e7e05dda1e51
#
_entry.id   d469f4c21818debbfee0e7e05dda1e51
#
_cell.length_a   1.000
_cell.length_b   1.000
_cell.length_c   1.000
_cell.angle_alpha   90.00
_cell.angle_beta   90.00
_cell.angle_gamma   90.00
#
_symmetry.space_group_name_H-M   'P 1'
#
loop_
_entity.id
_entity.type
_entity.pdbx_description
1 polymer ?
#
loop_
_entity_poly.entity_id
_entity_poly.type
_entity_poly.pdbx_seq_one_letter_code
_entity_poly.pdbx_strand_id
1 'polypeptide(L)'
;MATAYGFNKEQIDYLAELLKDENNQLWSQVLYGIGYSDDQIVSVALSQVGNVGGKPYWSWYGFDSRVEWCACFVSCCANECGYIDAGIIPKYAGCVNGAQWFKDRGQWADRNYEPAPGTIIFFDWEGDGETDHTGIVQKCENGIVYTVEGNSGDACRQRQYAVGSSSIYGYGIPAY
;
A
#
# COMPACT_ATOMS: atom_id res chain seq x y z
N MET A 1 1.33 -20.05 26.82
CA MET A 1 2.08 -18.77 26.88
C MET A 1 1.61 -17.89 28.03
N ALA A 2 0.32 -17.62 28.22
CA ALA A 2 -0.19 -16.73 29.28
C ALA A 2 0.21 -17.14 30.72
N THR A 3 0.28 -18.44 31.00
CA THR A 3 0.72 -18.95 32.32
C THR A 3 2.21 -18.74 32.60
N ALA A 4 3.05 -18.58 31.59
CA ALA A 4 4.49 -18.32 31.78
C ALA A 4 4.79 -16.90 32.28
N TYR A 5 3.86 -15.96 32.10
CA TYR A 5 3.99 -14.55 32.52
C TYR A 5 3.13 -14.19 33.72
N GLY A 6 2.49 -15.19 34.39
CA GLY A 6 1.76 -14.99 35.64
C GLY A 6 0.43 -14.23 35.52
N PHE A 7 -0.17 -14.16 34.33
CA PHE A 7 -1.49 -13.53 34.15
C PHE A 7 -2.58 -14.29 34.90
N ASN A 8 -3.45 -13.57 35.58
CA ASN A 8 -4.66 -14.12 36.19
C ASN A 8 -5.76 -14.34 35.12
N LYS A 9 -6.87 -15.00 35.49
CA LYS A 9 -7.93 -15.35 34.56
C LYS A 9 -8.54 -14.12 33.87
N GLU A 10 -8.77 -13.04 34.59
CA GLU A 10 -9.35 -11.81 34.08
C GLU A 10 -8.43 -11.16 33.06
N GLN A 11 -7.12 -11.14 33.31
CA GLN A 11 -6.10 -10.66 32.36
C GLN A 11 -5.99 -11.53 31.11
N ILE A 12 -6.20 -12.85 31.25
CA ILE A 12 -6.23 -13.78 30.11
C ILE A 12 -7.47 -13.53 29.24
N ASP A 13 -8.64 -13.30 29.86
CA ASP A 13 -9.89 -13.01 29.16
C ASP A 13 -9.79 -11.65 28.45
N TYR A 14 -9.19 -10.63 29.04
CA TYR A 14 -8.89 -9.35 28.40
C TYR A 14 -7.92 -9.51 27.22
N LEU A 15 -6.88 -10.31 27.38
CA LEU A 15 -5.91 -10.56 26.30
C LEU A 15 -6.57 -11.30 25.13
N ALA A 16 -7.46 -12.26 25.41
CA ALA A 16 -8.21 -12.96 24.40
C ALA A 16 -9.18 -12.05 23.63
N GLU A 17 -9.83 -11.09 24.35
CA GLU A 17 -10.67 -10.08 23.72
C GLU A 17 -9.87 -9.14 22.83
N LEU A 18 -8.71 -8.69 23.29
CA LEU A 18 -7.81 -7.82 22.54
C LEU A 18 -7.22 -8.51 21.30
N LEU A 19 -7.05 -9.82 21.31
CA LEU A 19 -6.50 -10.60 20.18
C LEU A 19 -7.56 -11.00 19.14
N LYS A 20 -8.81 -10.55 19.26
CA LYS A 20 -9.80 -10.75 18.21
C LYS A 20 -9.44 -9.96 16.96
N ASP A 21 -9.79 -10.51 15.79
CA ASP A 21 -9.48 -9.90 14.48
C ASP A 21 -10.02 -8.47 14.34
N GLU A 22 -11.16 -8.16 14.97
CA GLU A 22 -11.75 -6.82 15.02
C GLU A 22 -10.87 -5.77 15.72
N ASN A 23 -9.92 -6.19 16.56
CA ASN A 23 -8.99 -5.32 17.27
C ASN A 23 -7.59 -5.27 16.61
N ASN A 24 -7.39 -5.95 15.50
CA ASN A 24 -6.10 -6.01 14.80
C ASN A 24 -5.57 -4.62 14.40
N GLN A 25 -6.44 -3.71 14.00
CA GLN A 25 -6.08 -2.33 13.69
C GLN A 25 -5.57 -1.57 14.92
N LEU A 26 -6.19 -1.79 16.07
CA LEU A 26 -5.75 -1.16 17.34
C LEU A 26 -4.36 -1.64 17.75
N TRP A 27 -4.06 -2.92 17.53
CA TRP A 27 -2.75 -3.50 17.82
C TRP A 27 -1.66 -3.00 16.89
N SER A 28 -1.95 -2.84 15.61
CA SER A 28 -1.03 -2.26 14.64
C SER A 28 -0.64 -0.83 15.06
N GLN A 29 -1.59 -0.03 15.54
CA GLN A 29 -1.34 1.32 16.06
C GLN A 29 -0.47 1.32 17.32
N VAL A 30 -0.66 0.36 18.24
CA VAL A 30 0.05 0.29 19.52
C VAL A 30 1.45 -0.30 19.38
N LEU A 31 1.63 -1.29 18.51
CA LEU A 31 2.90 -2.03 18.38
C LEU A 31 3.87 -1.42 17.37
N TYR A 32 3.38 -0.71 16.36
CA TYR A 32 4.21 -0.23 15.24
C TYR A 32 4.24 1.30 15.11
N GLY A 33 3.64 2.03 16.06
CA GLY A 33 3.54 3.49 15.98
C GLY A 33 2.43 3.94 15.02
N ILE A 34 2.28 5.25 14.86
CA ILE A 34 1.25 5.88 14.01
C ILE A 34 1.60 5.65 12.52
N GLY A 35 1.48 4.41 12.07
CA GLY A 35 1.60 4.03 10.68
C GLY A 35 0.60 2.91 10.43
N TYR A 36 -0.47 3.21 9.73
CA TYR A 36 -1.39 2.19 9.26
C TYR A 36 -0.60 1.23 8.37
N SER A 37 -0.51 -0.06 8.75
CA SER A 37 0.05 -1.11 7.92
C SER A 37 -1.06 -2.04 7.47
N ASP A 38 -1.04 -2.47 6.23
CA ASP A 38 -1.98 -3.46 5.73
C ASP A 38 -1.28 -4.57 4.96
N ASP A 39 -1.21 -5.74 5.60
CA ASP A 39 -0.70 -6.94 4.98
C ASP A 39 -1.68 -7.53 3.94
N GLN A 40 -2.97 -7.16 3.97
CA GLN A 40 -3.96 -7.70 3.03
C GLN A 40 -3.70 -7.20 1.61
N ILE A 41 -3.59 -5.89 1.40
CA ILE A 41 -3.29 -5.33 0.07
C ILE A 41 -1.91 -5.76 -0.43
N VAL A 42 -0.94 -5.91 0.48
CA VAL A 42 0.39 -6.43 0.16
C VAL A 42 0.30 -7.88 -0.32
N SER A 43 -0.48 -8.73 0.37
CA SER A 43 -0.69 -10.13 -0.03
C SER A 43 -1.37 -10.23 -1.40
N VAL A 44 -2.39 -9.41 -1.65
CA VAL A 44 -3.06 -9.32 -2.96
C VAL A 44 -2.05 -8.91 -4.03
N ALA A 45 -1.28 -7.85 -3.81
CA ALA A 45 -0.28 -7.37 -4.76
C ALA A 45 0.81 -8.42 -5.06
N LEU A 46 1.32 -9.10 -4.04
CA LEU A 46 2.33 -10.16 -4.19
C LEU A 46 1.81 -11.34 -5.01
N SER A 47 0.53 -11.71 -4.87
CA SER A 47 -0.09 -12.77 -5.66
C SER A 47 -0.14 -12.47 -7.16
N GLN A 48 0.00 -11.21 -7.55
CA GLN A 48 -0.01 -10.76 -8.95
C GLN A 48 1.38 -10.76 -9.61
N VAL A 49 2.45 -10.94 -8.84
CA VAL A 49 3.83 -10.91 -9.37
C VAL A 49 4.01 -11.95 -10.46
N GLY A 50 4.56 -11.50 -11.60
CA GLY A 50 4.74 -12.32 -12.80
C GLY A 50 3.66 -12.13 -13.87
N ASN A 51 2.52 -11.50 -13.58
CA ASN A 51 1.53 -11.15 -14.60
C ASN A 51 2.12 -10.15 -15.60
N VAL A 52 1.82 -10.33 -16.88
CA VAL A 52 2.35 -9.53 -18.00
C VAL A 52 1.21 -8.92 -18.81
N GLY A 53 1.43 -7.72 -19.37
CA GLY A 53 0.52 -7.04 -20.29
C GLY A 53 -0.69 -6.36 -19.67
N GLY A 54 -0.91 -6.56 -18.37
CA GLY A 54 -1.86 -5.82 -17.52
C GLY A 54 -3.33 -5.91 -17.89
N LYS A 55 -3.74 -6.79 -18.82
CA LYS A 55 -5.13 -6.89 -19.29
C LYS A 55 -6.14 -7.08 -18.13
N PRO A 56 -5.90 -7.88 -17.10
CA PRO A 56 -6.83 -8.02 -15.97
C PRO A 56 -7.11 -6.69 -15.26
N TYR A 57 -6.14 -5.77 -15.21
CA TYR A 57 -6.23 -4.52 -14.48
C TYR A 57 -6.86 -3.39 -15.29
N TRP A 58 -6.34 -3.13 -16.51
CA TRP A 58 -6.86 -2.05 -17.34
C TRP A 58 -8.27 -2.35 -17.88
N SER A 59 -8.59 -3.63 -18.23
CA SER A 59 -9.95 -3.98 -18.66
C SER A 59 -10.96 -3.97 -17.51
N TRP A 60 -10.56 -4.40 -16.29
CA TRP A 60 -11.38 -4.25 -15.09
C TRP A 60 -11.68 -2.78 -14.78
N TYR A 61 -10.70 -1.90 -14.98
CA TYR A 61 -10.90 -0.46 -14.79
C TYR A 61 -11.95 0.12 -15.73
N GLY A 62 -12.07 -0.43 -16.94
CA GLY A 62 -13.03 -0.03 -17.97
C GLY A 62 -12.39 0.43 -19.29
N PHE A 63 -11.11 0.14 -19.52
CA PHE A 63 -10.45 0.43 -20.79
C PHE A 63 -10.64 -0.73 -21.81
N ASP A 64 -10.94 -0.38 -23.07
CA ASP A 64 -11.14 -1.34 -24.17
C ASP A 64 -9.82 -1.80 -24.81
N SER A 65 -8.74 -1.10 -24.57
CA SER A 65 -7.40 -1.38 -25.12
C SER A 65 -6.34 -1.13 -24.06
N ARG A 66 -5.11 -1.65 -24.33
CA ARG A 66 -3.97 -1.45 -23.45
C ARG A 66 -3.67 0.03 -23.24
N VAL A 67 -3.52 0.39 -21.97
CA VAL A 67 -3.05 1.69 -21.47
C VAL A 67 -1.84 1.48 -20.56
N GLU A 68 -1.23 2.54 -20.08
CA GLU A 68 -0.33 2.46 -18.92
C GLU A 68 -1.15 2.06 -17.70
N TRP A 69 -0.77 0.97 -17.02
CA TRP A 69 -1.66 0.28 -16.09
C TRP A 69 -1.15 0.16 -14.65
N CYS A 70 -0.09 0.90 -14.29
CA CYS A 70 0.41 0.92 -12.91
C CYS A 70 -0.66 1.36 -11.90
N ALA A 71 -1.39 2.43 -12.20
CA ALA A 71 -2.48 2.94 -11.37
C ALA A 71 -3.71 2.01 -11.37
N CYS A 72 -4.03 1.39 -12.52
CA CYS A 72 -5.09 0.38 -12.59
C CYS A 72 -4.76 -0.85 -11.73
N PHE A 73 -3.49 -1.26 -11.67
CA PHE A 73 -3.03 -2.34 -10.80
C PHE A 73 -3.28 -2.02 -9.32
N VAL A 74 -2.84 -0.84 -8.84
CA VAL A 74 -3.08 -0.42 -7.44
C VAL A 74 -4.58 -0.36 -7.14
N SER A 75 -5.37 0.23 -8.04
CA SER A 75 -6.83 0.30 -7.90
C SER A 75 -7.47 -1.08 -7.85
N CYS A 76 -7.01 -2.04 -8.67
CA CYS A 76 -7.52 -3.41 -8.66
C CYS A 76 -7.21 -4.12 -7.33
N CYS A 77 -5.99 -4.02 -6.83
CA CYS A 77 -5.61 -4.57 -5.53
C CYS A 77 -6.44 -3.96 -4.39
N ALA A 78 -6.64 -2.64 -4.41
CA ALA A 78 -7.48 -1.95 -3.44
C ALA A 78 -8.95 -2.39 -3.50
N ASN A 79 -9.47 -2.63 -4.71
CA ASN A 79 -10.84 -3.14 -4.90
C ASN A 79 -11.01 -4.55 -4.33
N GLU A 80 -10.04 -5.43 -4.54
CA GLU A 80 -10.10 -6.79 -4.00
C GLU A 80 -10.11 -6.82 -2.46
N CYS A 81 -9.53 -5.80 -1.83
CA CYS A 81 -9.57 -5.60 -0.39
C CYS A 81 -10.82 -4.84 0.10
N GLY A 82 -11.70 -4.36 -0.81
CA GLY A 82 -12.85 -3.52 -0.46
C GLY A 82 -12.52 -2.06 -0.13
N TYR A 83 -11.29 -1.62 -0.33
CA TYR A 83 -10.80 -0.30 0.11
C TYR A 83 -11.28 0.86 -0.77
N ILE A 84 -11.71 0.58 -1.99
CA ILE A 84 -12.34 1.60 -2.83
C ILE A 84 -13.72 1.97 -2.26
N ASP A 85 -14.57 0.98 -1.98
CA ASP A 85 -15.91 1.18 -1.44
C ASP A 85 -15.87 1.78 -0.03
N ALA A 86 -14.86 1.42 0.76
CA ALA A 86 -14.61 2.00 2.08
C ALA A 86 -14.04 3.44 2.03
N GLY A 87 -13.64 3.94 0.86
CA GLY A 87 -13.04 5.27 0.71
C GLY A 87 -11.64 5.40 1.30
N ILE A 88 -10.94 4.28 1.49
CA ILE A 88 -9.57 4.20 2.04
C ILE A 88 -8.52 4.48 0.95
N ILE A 89 -8.72 3.92 -0.25
CA ILE A 89 -7.89 4.13 -1.43
C ILE A 89 -8.80 4.51 -2.59
N PRO A 90 -8.46 5.53 -3.41
CA PRO A 90 -9.30 5.92 -4.54
C PRO A 90 -9.22 4.90 -5.69
N LYS A 91 -10.27 4.82 -6.50
CA LYS A 91 -10.17 4.23 -7.84
C LYS A 91 -9.55 5.24 -8.79
N TYR A 92 -8.33 5.00 -9.27
CA TYR A 92 -7.62 5.91 -10.17
C TYR A 92 -6.85 5.16 -11.27
N ALA A 93 -6.71 5.80 -12.44
CA ALA A 93 -5.93 5.31 -13.57
C ALA A 93 -4.77 6.24 -13.94
N GLY A 94 -4.74 7.47 -13.41
CA GLY A 94 -3.66 8.43 -13.57
C GLY A 94 -2.95 8.68 -12.24
N CYS A 95 -1.62 8.59 -12.23
CA CYS A 95 -0.82 8.72 -11.01
C CYS A 95 -0.98 10.10 -10.35
N VAL A 96 -1.05 11.18 -11.13
CA VAL A 96 -1.28 12.55 -10.64
C VAL A 96 -2.57 12.64 -9.83
N ASN A 97 -3.66 12.07 -10.35
CA ASN A 97 -4.96 12.08 -9.66
C ASN A 97 -4.92 11.27 -8.37
N GLY A 98 -4.23 10.11 -8.37
CA GLY A 98 -4.05 9.30 -7.18
C GLY A 98 -3.28 10.03 -6.09
N ALA A 99 -2.14 10.64 -6.44
CA ALA A 99 -1.32 11.44 -5.52
C ALA A 99 -2.11 12.64 -4.95
N GLN A 100 -2.85 13.35 -5.80
CA GLN A 100 -3.64 14.51 -5.39
C GLN A 100 -4.74 14.13 -4.41
N TRP A 101 -5.40 12.97 -4.62
CA TRP A 101 -6.43 12.47 -3.72
C TRP A 101 -5.92 12.29 -2.26
N PHE A 102 -4.72 11.74 -2.09
CA PHE A 102 -4.09 11.60 -0.76
C PHE A 102 -3.67 12.95 -0.18
N LYS A 103 -3.11 13.85 -1.01
CA LYS A 103 -2.72 15.21 -0.58
C LYS A 103 -3.91 16.00 -0.06
N ASP A 104 -5.05 15.96 -0.74
CA ASP A 104 -6.27 16.68 -0.37
C ASP A 104 -6.85 16.23 0.97
N ARG A 105 -6.47 15.03 1.43
CA ARG A 105 -6.90 14.45 2.71
C ARG A 105 -5.88 14.59 3.83
N GLY A 106 -4.74 15.22 3.58
CA GLY A 106 -3.63 15.28 4.53
C GLY A 106 -2.99 13.91 4.79
N GLN A 107 -3.18 12.95 3.89
CA GLN A 107 -2.67 11.58 3.93
C GLN A 107 -1.44 11.43 3.02
N TRP A 108 -0.51 12.37 3.12
CA TRP A 108 0.67 12.44 2.25
C TRP A 108 1.95 12.60 3.05
N ALA A 109 2.98 11.84 2.67
CA ALA A 109 4.35 12.02 3.16
C ALA A 109 5.34 12.22 2.01
N ASP A 110 6.45 12.89 2.30
CA ASP A 110 7.52 13.12 1.33
C ASP A 110 8.42 11.87 1.18
N ARG A 111 9.38 11.96 0.26
CA ARG A 111 10.30 10.87 -0.08
C ARG A 111 11.19 10.36 1.06
N ASN A 112 11.37 11.15 2.14
CA ASN A 112 12.21 10.78 3.29
C ASN A 112 11.46 9.99 4.35
N TYR A 113 10.16 9.82 4.17
CA TYR A 113 9.32 9.01 5.05
C TYR A 113 9.70 7.52 4.93
N GLU A 114 9.74 6.80 6.06
CA GLU A 114 9.87 5.35 6.10
C GLU A 114 8.49 4.70 6.07
N PRO A 115 8.04 4.20 4.90
CA PRO A 115 6.65 3.78 4.73
C PRO A 115 6.39 2.40 5.37
N ALA A 116 5.20 2.26 5.96
CA ALA A 116 4.68 0.98 6.42
C ALA A 116 4.18 0.12 5.24
N PRO A 117 4.05 -1.21 5.41
CA PRO A 117 3.39 -2.08 4.43
C PRO A 117 1.99 -1.56 4.06
N GLY A 118 1.62 -1.65 2.79
CA GLY A 118 0.35 -1.15 2.27
C GLY A 118 0.34 0.33 1.87
N THR A 119 1.32 1.13 2.28
CA THR A 119 1.48 2.51 1.79
C THR A 119 1.56 2.54 0.26
N ILE A 120 0.95 3.55 -0.37
CA ILE A 120 1.00 3.73 -1.83
C ILE A 120 2.16 4.64 -2.17
N ILE A 121 3.11 4.14 -2.96
CA ILE A 121 4.28 4.92 -3.41
C ILE A 121 4.00 5.54 -4.77
N PHE A 122 4.48 6.77 -4.96
CA PHE A 122 4.42 7.52 -6.21
C PHE A 122 5.82 7.97 -6.62
N PHE A 123 6.08 7.89 -7.92
CA PHE A 123 7.37 8.23 -8.51
C PHE A 123 7.25 9.39 -9.50
N ASP A 124 8.33 10.13 -9.62
CA ASP A 124 8.60 11.14 -10.62
C ASP A 124 9.97 10.79 -11.23
N TRP A 125 9.95 10.08 -12.35
CA TRP A 125 11.15 9.60 -13.01
C TRP A 125 11.86 10.68 -13.81
N GLU A 126 11.07 11.63 -14.34
CA GLU A 126 11.54 12.69 -15.21
C GLU A 126 11.99 13.93 -14.43
N GLY A 127 11.57 14.06 -13.16
CA GLY A 127 11.95 15.15 -12.27
C GLY A 127 11.26 16.46 -12.60
N ASP A 128 10.08 16.39 -13.24
CA ASP A 128 9.29 17.55 -13.67
C ASP A 128 8.25 18.02 -12.63
N GLY A 129 8.12 17.27 -11.52
CA GLY A 129 7.19 17.56 -10.44
C GLY A 129 5.81 16.92 -10.62
N GLU A 130 5.62 16.09 -11.61
CA GLU A 130 4.43 15.27 -11.83
C GLU A 130 4.72 13.77 -11.57
N THR A 131 3.70 12.99 -11.28
CA THR A 131 3.89 11.57 -10.97
C THR A 131 3.67 10.70 -12.19
N ASP A 132 4.69 9.89 -12.54
CA ASP A 132 4.72 9.02 -13.72
C ASP A 132 4.29 7.60 -13.40
N HIS A 133 4.53 7.16 -12.16
CA HIS A 133 4.38 5.76 -11.76
C HIS A 133 3.90 5.63 -10.33
N THR A 134 3.33 4.45 -10.01
CA THR A 134 2.83 4.14 -8.66
C THR A 134 2.93 2.65 -8.38
N GLY A 135 2.99 2.31 -7.09
CA GLY A 135 3.03 0.93 -6.61
C GLY A 135 2.55 0.82 -5.17
N ILE A 136 2.64 -0.38 -4.63
CA ILE A 136 2.28 -0.72 -3.26
C ILE A 136 3.55 -1.08 -2.51
N VAL A 137 3.77 -0.44 -1.36
CA VAL A 137 4.90 -0.75 -0.49
C VAL A 137 4.67 -2.12 0.16
N GLN A 138 5.61 -3.03 -0.05
CA GLN A 138 5.64 -4.32 0.60
C GLN A 138 6.19 -4.22 2.03
N LYS A 139 7.28 -3.48 2.20
CA LYS A 139 7.95 -3.21 3.48
C LYS A 139 9.00 -2.12 3.31
N CYS A 140 9.47 -1.58 4.43
CA CYS A 140 10.68 -0.75 4.50
C CYS A 140 11.61 -1.33 5.56
N GLU A 141 12.85 -1.64 5.18
CA GLU A 141 13.87 -2.21 6.09
C GLU A 141 15.24 -1.64 5.77
N ASN A 142 15.98 -1.24 6.79
CA ASN A 142 17.35 -0.74 6.68
C ASN A 142 17.49 0.41 5.66
N GLY A 143 16.51 1.31 5.60
CA GLY A 143 16.49 2.43 4.67
C GLY A 143 16.20 2.04 3.21
N ILE A 144 15.71 0.83 2.96
CA ILE A 144 15.28 0.34 1.64
C ILE A 144 13.78 0.08 1.65
N VAL A 145 13.08 0.68 0.70
CA VAL A 145 11.66 0.47 0.43
C VAL A 145 11.53 -0.64 -0.62
N TYR A 146 10.82 -1.69 -0.29
CA TYR A 146 10.46 -2.76 -1.20
C TYR A 146 9.04 -2.57 -1.68
N THR A 147 8.80 -2.70 -2.98
CA THR A 147 7.51 -2.44 -3.61
C THR A 147 7.02 -3.61 -4.45
N VAL A 148 5.71 -3.64 -4.69
CA VAL A 148 5.09 -4.41 -5.77
C VAL A 148 4.45 -3.43 -6.73
N GLU A 149 4.83 -3.51 -8.00
CA GLU A 149 4.47 -2.54 -9.03
C GLU A 149 3.86 -3.22 -10.25
N GLY A 150 2.72 -2.71 -10.70
CA GLY A 150 2.16 -3.03 -12.00
C GLY A 150 2.82 -2.20 -13.10
N ASN A 151 2.84 -2.71 -14.32
CA ASN A 151 3.43 -2.05 -15.49
C ASN A 151 4.93 -1.71 -15.36
N SER A 152 5.64 -2.40 -14.51
CA SER A 152 7.09 -2.27 -14.37
C SER A 152 7.79 -3.11 -15.46
N GLY A 153 8.05 -2.50 -16.63
CA GLY A 153 8.47 -3.20 -17.84
C GLY A 153 7.39 -4.18 -18.34
N ASP A 154 6.16 -3.69 -18.41
CA ASP A 154 4.94 -4.40 -18.84
C ASP A 154 4.58 -5.64 -17.99
N ALA A 155 5.04 -5.70 -16.74
CA ALA A 155 4.76 -6.80 -15.83
C ALA A 155 4.52 -6.33 -14.39
N CYS A 156 3.88 -7.18 -13.57
CA CYS A 156 3.88 -7.03 -12.12
C CYS A 156 5.20 -7.53 -11.57
N ARG A 157 5.93 -6.65 -10.88
CA ARG A 157 7.27 -6.94 -10.35
C ARG A 157 7.49 -6.38 -8.96
N GLN A 158 8.33 -7.07 -8.20
CA GLN A 158 8.93 -6.50 -7.00
C GLN A 158 10.11 -5.60 -7.40
N ARG A 159 10.22 -4.45 -6.70
CA ARG A 159 11.31 -3.48 -6.86
C ARG A 159 11.81 -3.03 -5.50
N GLN A 160 12.92 -2.29 -5.50
CA GLN A 160 13.48 -1.72 -4.29
C GLN A 160 14.13 -0.36 -4.56
N TYR A 161 14.02 0.55 -3.60
CA TYR A 161 14.53 1.92 -3.67
C TYR A 161 15.08 2.34 -2.32
N ALA A 162 16.10 3.18 -2.30
CA ALA A 162 16.53 3.81 -1.06
C ALA A 162 15.47 4.83 -0.60
N VAL A 163 15.21 4.89 0.71
CA VAL A 163 14.46 6.01 1.31
C VAL A 163 15.13 7.32 0.93
N GLY A 164 14.37 8.33 0.55
CA GLY A 164 14.91 9.62 0.09
C GLY A 164 15.40 9.64 -1.36
N SER A 165 15.28 8.54 -2.12
CA SER A 165 15.62 8.52 -3.55
C SER A 165 14.93 9.66 -4.31
N SER A 166 15.67 10.32 -5.22
CA SER A 166 15.13 11.42 -6.03
C SER A 166 14.00 10.98 -6.97
N SER A 167 13.95 9.71 -7.34
CA SER A 167 12.86 9.15 -8.14
C SER A 167 11.55 8.96 -7.37
N ILE A 168 11.58 8.96 -6.04
CA ILE A 168 10.37 8.90 -5.23
C ILE A 168 9.80 10.31 -5.12
N TYR A 169 8.55 10.48 -5.57
CA TYR A 169 7.80 11.73 -5.40
C TYR A 169 7.26 11.86 -3.98
N GLY A 170 6.71 10.78 -3.45
CA GLY A 170 6.18 10.70 -2.09
C GLY A 170 5.25 9.51 -1.90
N TYR A 171 4.51 9.55 -0.80
CA TYR A 171 3.69 8.43 -0.35
C TYR A 171 2.27 8.88 0.00
N GLY A 172 1.28 8.17 -0.53
CA GLY A 172 -0.09 8.20 -0.04
C GLY A 172 -0.23 7.23 1.12
N ILE A 173 -0.76 7.71 2.24
CA ILE A 173 -0.90 6.93 3.49
C ILE A 173 -2.38 6.62 3.69
N PRO A 174 -2.85 5.40 3.29
CA PRO A 174 -4.25 5.04 3.47
C PRO A 174 -4.62 4.93 4.96
N ALA A 175 -5.85 5.27 5.30
CA ALA A 175 -6.39 5.16 6.66
C ALA A 175 -7.09 3.79 6.85
N TYR A 176 -6.27 2.73 6.89
CA TYR A 176 -6.75 1.37 7.14
C TYR A 176 -7.49 1.21 8.45
#